data_5b533ac3216a67ad11dbc3ca5d6ae906
#
_entry.id   5b533ac3216a67ad11dbc3ca5d6ae906
#
_cell.length_a   1.000
_cell.length_b   1.000
_cell.length_c   1.000
_cell.angle_alpha   90.00
_cell.angle_beta   90.00
_cell.angle_gamma   90.00
#
_symmetry.space_group_name_H-M   'P 1'
#
loop_
_entity.id
_entity.type
_entity.pdbx_description
1 polymer ?
#
loop_
_entity_poly.entity_id
_entity_poly.type
_entity_poly.pdbx_seq_one_letter_code
_entity_poly.pdbx_strand_id
1 'polypeptide(L)'
;MREKGKNKQGQPKYVVEAHIKEKKLAKIKAYSKEIIGKIRQTYNTGMEYKLVQMYNSYLIGVHNYYCIATHVNLDFQEIAYDVKKSLYNRLKHRITKKGTITNGYIRKQYGTSREVRFIGGHAIVPIAYVQHRVPMDKKRSINKYTP
;
A
#
# COMPACT_ATOMS: atom_id res chain seq x y z
N MET A 1 -11.30 -21.94 -2.60
CA MET A 1 -11.38 -22.22 -1.13
C MET A 1 -10.12 -22.90 -0.67
N ARG A 2 -9.72 -22.61 0.54
CA ARG A 2 -8.51 -23.16 1.13
C ARG A 2 -8.85 -23.72 2.50
N GLU A 3 -8.25 -24.87 2.86
CA GLU A 3 -8.43 -25.45 4.19
C GLU A 3 -7.71 -24.60 5.23
N LYS A 4 -8.42 -24.21 6.31
CA LYS A 4 -7.87 -23.40 7.39
C LYS A 4 -8.18 -24.02 8.76
N GLY A 5 -7.54 -25.11 9.06
CA GLY A 5 -7.72 -25.79 10.34
C GLY A 5 -8.95 -26.67 10.35
N LYS A 6 -9.45 -26.99 11.54
CA LYS A 6 -10.56 -27.92 11.76
C LYS A 6 -11.68 -27.23 12.53
N ASN A 7 -12.93 -27.64 12.28
CA ASN A 7 -14.06 -27.23 13.10
C ASN A 7 -14.04 -27.94 14.47
N LYS A 8 -15.03 -27.62 15.32
CA LYS A 8 -15.12 -28.22 16.66
C LYS A 8 -15.28 -29.74 16.65
N GLN A 9 -15.76 -30.32 15.57
CA GLN A 9 -15.91 -31.78 15.38
C GLN A 9 -14.67 -32.41 14.77
N GLY A 10 -13.60 -31.69 14.55
CA GLY A 10 -12.37 -32.22 13.98
C GLY A 10 -12.35 -32.34 12.46
N GLN A 11 -13.40 -31.90 11.78
CA GLN A 11 -13.47 -31.94 10.31
C GLN A 11 -12.75 -30.74 9.69
N PRO A 12 -12.20 -30.86 8.45
CA PRO A 12 -11.59 -29.75 7.75
C PRO A 12 -12.57 -28.58 7.60
N LYS A 13 -12.09 -27.37 7.90
CA LYS A 13 -12.85 -26.15 7.73
C LYS A 13 -12.32 -25.41 6.51
N TYR A 14 -13.20 -25.15 5.56
CA TYR A 14 -12.86 -24.40 4.34
C TYR A 14 -13.38 -22.98 4.43
N VAL A 15 -12.55 -22.02 4.04
CA VAL A 15 -12.91 -20.60 3.96
C VAL A 15 -12.49 -20.04 2.61
N VAL A 16 -13.26 -19.08 2.12
CA VAL A 16 -12.91 -18.36 0.92
C VAL A 16 -11.88 -17.29 1.29
N GLU A 17 -10.73 -17.34 0.64
CA GLU A 17 -9.67 -16.36 0.81
C GLU A 17 -9.56 -15.48 -0.44
N ALA A 18 -9.49 -14.17 -0.25
CA ALA A 18 -9.32 -13.22 -1.32
C ALA A 18 -7.87 -12.69 -1.35
N HIS A 19 -7.20 -12.93 -2.47
CA HIS A 19 -5.87 -12.40 -2.77
C HIS A 19 -5.94 -11.49 -3.98
N ILE A 20 -5.00 -10.57 -4.08
CA ILE A 20 -4.78 -9.80 -5.29
C ILE A 20 -4.20 -10.74 -6.35
N LYS A 21 -4.78 -10.77 -7.54
CA LYS A 21 -4.30 -11.63 -8.62
C LYS A 21 -2.84 -11.30 -8.97
N GLU A 22 -2.04 -12.33 -9.27
CA GLU A 22 -0.62 -12.15 -9.61
C GLU A 22 -0.40 -11.13 -10.74
N LYS A 23 -1.27 -11.14 -11.74
CA LYS A 23 -1.23 -10.17 -12.84
C LYS A 23 -1.38 -8.72 -12.33
N LYS A 24 -2.24 -8.50 -11.35
CA LYS A 24 -2.43 -7.17 -10.74
C LYS A 24 -1.26 -6.80 -9.84
N LEU A 25 -0.72 -7.75 -9.08
CA LEU A 25 0.49 -7.54 -8.28
C LEU A 25 1.66 -7.11 -9.16
N ALA A 26 1.88 -7.83 -10.26
CA ALA A 26 2.95 -7.51 -11.22
C ALA A 26 2.76 -6.10 -11.81
N LYS A 27 1.53 -5.72 -12.13
CA LYS A 27 1.20 -4.40 -12.65
C LYS A 27 1.49 -3.29 -11.63
N ILE A 28 1.14 -3.49 -10.37
CA ILE A 28 1.41 -2.54 -9.29
C ILE A 28 2.91 -2.37 -9.10
N LYS A 29 3.66 -3.47 -9.07
CA LYS A 29 5.12 -3.45 -8.97
C LYS A 29 5.76 -2.68 -10.14
N ALA A 30 5.34 -2.98 -11.36
CA ALA A 30 5.90 -2.36 -12.57
C ALA A 30 5.63 -0.85 -12.61
N TYR A 31 4.41 -0.44 -12.32
CA TYR A 31 4.03 0.98 -12.32
C TYR A 31 4.77 1.76 -11.24
N SER A 32 4.87 1.20 -10.03
CA SER A 32 5.60 1.83 -8.93
C SER A 32 7.07 2.03 -9.27
N LYS A 33 7.71 1.02 -9.86
CA LYS A 33 9.12 1.10 -10.30
C LYS A 33 9.30 2.11 -11.42
N GLU A 34 8.36 2.23 -12.34
CA GLU A 34 8.38 3.22 -13.41
C GLU A 34 8.38 4.64 -12.86
N ILE A 35 7.49 4.95 -11.92
CA ILE A 35 7.43 6.28 -11.31
C ILE A 35 8.72 6.57 -10.53
N ILE A 36 9.25 5.60 -9.78
CA ILE A 36 10.53 5.74 -9.08
C ILE A 36 11.66 6.10 -10.05
N GLY A 37 11.70 5.45 -11.20
CA GLY A 37 12.68 5.76 -12.25
C GLY A 37 12.54 7.19 -12.77
N LYS A 38 11.32 7.68 -12.94
CA LYS A 38 11.04 9.06 -13.34
C LYS A 38 11.48 10.06 -12.27
N ILE A 39 11.23 9.76 -10.99
CA ILE A 39 11.69 10.61 -9.87
C ILE A 39 13.21 10.73 -9.90
N ARG A 40 13.93 9.63 -10.14
CA ARG A 40 15.38 9.64 -10.25
C ARG A 40 15.88 10.61 -11.33
N GLN A 41 15.20 10.65 -12.48
CA GLN A 41 15.61 11.49 -13.61
C GLN A 41 15.30 12.97 -13.42
N THR A 42 14.48 13.34 -12.45
CA THR A 42 13.99 14.70 -12.27
C THR A 42 14.66 15.45 -11.11
N TYR A 43 15.86 15.02 -10.71
CA TYR A 43 16.60 15.69 -9.63
C TYR A 43 16.82 17.18 -9.95
N ASN A 44 16.43 18.05 -9.02
CA ASN A 44 16.53 19.52 -9.12
C ASN A 44 15.74 20.15 -10.29
N THR A 45 14.76 19.46 -10.88
CA THR A 45 13.99 20.00 -12.01
C THR A 45 12.65 20.62 -11.61
N GLY A 46 12.26 20.54 -10.33
CA GLY A 46 10.93 20.98 -9.87
C GLY A 46 9.81 20.01 -10.20
N MET A 47 10.05 19.01 -11.04
CA MET A 47 9.07 17.95 -11.36
C MET A 47 8.99 16.87 -10.29
N GLU A 48 9.96 16.83 -9.41
CA GLU A 48 10.05 15.85 -8.32
C GLU A 48 8.77 15.83 -7.47
N TYR A 49 8.27 16.99 -7.08
CA TYR A 49 7.06 17.11 -6.29
C TYR A 49 5.85 16.47 -6.98
N LYS A 50 5.66 16.76 -8.27
CA LYS A 50 4.54 16.19 -9.04
C LYS A 50 4.62 14.68 -9.14
N LEU A 51 5.82 14.13 -9.34
CA LEU A 51 6.01 12.68 -9.44
C LEU A 51 5.83 11.99 -8.09
N VAL A 52 6.26 12.60 -6.99
CA VAL A 52 5.98 12.09 -5.64
C VAL A 52 4.48 12.09 -5.38
N GLN A 53 3.77 13.14 -5.78
CA GLN A 53 2.31 13.17 -5.66
C GLN A 53 1.64 12.08 -6.50
N MET A 54 2.09 11.85 -7.72
CA MET A 54 1.57 10.75 -8.56
C MET A 54 1.77 9.39 -7.90
N TYR A 55 2.96 9.15 -7.36
CA TYR A 55 3.29 7.93 -6.64
C TYR A 55 2.38 7.72 -5.43
N ASN A 56 2.25 8.75 -4.60
CA ASN A 56 1.40 8.69 -3.41
C ASN A 56 -0.08 8.49 -3.76
N SER A 57 -0.59 9.21 -4.74
CA SER A 57 -1.99 9.10 -5.17
C SER A 57 -2.29 7.71 -5.71
N TYR A 58 -1.38 7.14 -6.47
CA TYR A 58 -1.52 5.79 -6.98
C TYR A 58 -1.56 4.75 -5.86
N LEU A 59 -0.61 4.83 -4.90
CA LEU A 59 -0.57 3.89 -3.78
C LEU A 59 -1.78 4.03 -2.87
N ILE A 60 -2.21 5.25 -2.58
CA ILE A 60 -3.42 5.50 -1.78
C ILE A 60 -4.64 4.87 -2.47
N GLY A 61 -4.78 5.06 -3.78
CA GLY A 61 -5.86 4.46 -4.55
C GLY A 61 -5.83 2.94 -4.51
N VAL A 62 -4.65 2.34 -4.66
CA VAL A 62 -4.48 0.89 -4.61
C VAL A 62 -4.78 0.35 -3.21
N HIS A 63 -4.30 1.00 -2.15
CA HIS A 63 -4.60 0.63 -0.77
C HIS A 63 -6.11 0.67 -0.50
N ASN A 64 -6.78 1.72 -0.89
CA ASN A 64 -8.23 1.87 -0.67
C ASN A 64 -9.04 0.86 -1.48
N TYR A 65 -8.59 0.53 -2.68
CA TYR A 65 -9.27 -0.44 -3.53
C TYR A 65 -9.17 -1.87 -2.99
N TYR A 66 -7.99 -2.26 -2.48
CA TYR A 66 -7.74 -3.63 -2.05
C TYR A 66 -7.82 -3.86 -0.54
N CYS A 67 -8.14 -2.84 0.27
CA CYS A 67 -8.12 -2.96 1.74
C CYS A 67 -9.10 -4.00 2.30
N ILE A 68 -10.09 -4.42 1.52
CA ILE A 68 -11.07 -5.45 1.94
C ILE A 68 -10.62 -6.88 1.61
N ALA A 69 -9.53 -7.07 0.85
CA ALA A 69 -9.02 -8.40 0.54
C ALA A 69 -8.50 -9.10 1.80
N THR A 70 -8.77 -10.40 1.94
CA THR A 70 -8.46 -11.18 3.15
C THR A 70 -6.98 -11.16 3.52
N HIS A 71 -6.09 -11.29 2.54
CA HIS A 71 -4.65 -11.34 2.73
C HIS A 71 -3.93 -10.10 2.18
N VAL A 72 -4.59 -8.96 2.25
CA VAL A 72 -4.07 -7.70 1.68
C VAL A 72 -2.69 -7.32 2.25
N ASN A 73 -2.47 -7.54 3.55
CA ASN A 73 -1.18 -7.22 4.17
C ASN A 73 -0.03 -8.05 3.59
N LEU A 74 -0.26 -9.34 3.36
CA LEU A 74 0.75 -10.23 2.78
C LEU A 74 1.07 -9.85 1.33
N ASP A 75 0.04 -9.56 0.55
CA ASP A 75 0.19 -9.15 -0.85
C ASP A 75 0.99 -7.84 -0.95
N PHE A 76 0.69 -6.85 -0.10
CA PHE A 76 1.42 -5.59 -0.10
C PHE A 76 2.82 -5.69 0.48
N GLN A 77 3.09 -6.64 1.38
CA GLN A 77 4.44 -6.94 1.83
C GLN A 77 5.30 -7.50 0.69
N GLU A 78 4.73 -8.36 -0.15
CA GLU A 78 5.41 -8.86 -1.35
C GLU A 78 5.74 -7.74 -2.32
N ILE A 79 4.78 -6.88 -2.62
CA ILE A 79 4.98 -5.71 -3.48
C ILE A 79 6.07 -4.81 -2.89
N ALA A 80 5.99 -4.53 -1.59
CA ALA A 80 6.94 -3.66 -0.90
C ALA A 80 8.36 -4.20 -0.96
N TYR A 81 8.53 -5.51 -0.82
CA TYR A 81 9.85 -6.14 -0.89
C TYR A 81 10.54 -5.85 -2.22
N ASP A 82 9.82 -6.02 -3.33
CA ASP A 82 10.38 -5.78 -4.66
C ASP A 82 10.58 -4.29 -4.95
N VAL A 83 9.59 -3.47 -4.63
CA VAL A 83 9.64 -2.03 -4.92
C VAL A 83 10.65 -1.31 -4.03
N LYS A 84 10.80 -1.74 -2.77
CA LYS A 84 11.76 -1.17 -1.83
C LYS A 84 13.20 -1.31 -2.34
N LYS A 85 13.53 -2.43 -2.96
CA LYS A 85 14.86 -2.60 -3.58
C LYS A 85 15.10 -1.55 -4.65
N SER A 86 14.14 -1.33 -5.54
CA SER A 86 14.24 -0.31 -6.59
C SER A 86 14.34 1.09 -6.00
N LEU A 87 13.53 1.38 -4.97
CA LEU A 87 13.52 2.68 -4.30
C LEU A 87 14.89 3.01 -3.71
N TYR A 88 15.45 2.09 -2.92
CA TYR A 88 16.75 2.30 -2.30
C TYR A 88 17.89 2.33 -3.30
N ASN A 89 17.88 1.45 -4.31
CA ASN A 89 18.94 1.41 -5.31
C ASN A 89 18.99 2.68 -6.16
N ARG A 90 17.84 3.24 -6.48
CA ARG A 90 17.75 4.42 -7.37
C ARG A 90 17.80 5.74 -6.62
N LEU A 91 17.28 5.79 -5.39
CA LEU A 91 17.06 7.03 -4.64
C LEU A 91 17.74 7.06 -3.28
N LYS A 92 18.67 6.13 -2.97
CA LYS A 92 19.27 5.99 -1.64
C LYS A 92 19.90 7.27 -1.08
N HIS A 93 20.47 8.10 -1.95
CA HIS A 93 21.10 9.37 -1.54
C HIS A 93 20.10 10.50 -1.33
N ARG A 94 18.85 10.31 -1.73
CA ARG A 94 17.79 11.32 -1.68
C ARG A 94 16.71 10.99 -0.65
N ILE A 95 16.63 9.73 -0.22
CA ILE A 95 15.63 9.28 0.75
C ILE A 95 16.12 9.54 2.15
N THR A 96 15.28 10.16 2.97
CA THR A 96 15.56 10.40 4.39
C THR A 96 14.43 9.87 5.25
N LYS A 97 14.75 9.54 6.51
CA LYS A 97 13.74 9.15 7.51
C LYS A 97 13.16 10.35 8.24
N LYS A 98 13.84 11.48 8.16
CA LYS A 98 13.47 12.71 8.88
C LYS A 98 12.70 13.65 7.96
N GLY A 99 11.61 14.19 8.46
CA GLY A 99 10.80 15.16 7.75
C GLY A 99 9.45 15.36 8.42
N THR A 100 8.67 16.27 7.89
CA THR A 100 7.33 16.58 8.38
C THR A 100 6.32 16.26 7.29
N ILE A 101 5.27 15.53 7.66
CA ILE A 101 4.17 15.23 6.74
C ILE A 101 3.25 16.46 6.69
N THR A 102 3.23 17.14 5.55
CA THR A 102 2.41 18.35 5.36
C THR A 102 1.00 18.04 4.88
N ASN A 103 0.82 16.94 4.15
CA ASN A 103 -0.50 16.52 3.67
C ASN A 103 -1.33 15.94 4.81
N GLY A 104 -2.50 16.54 5.08
CA GLY A 104 -3.37 16.13 6.20
C GLY A 104 -3.89 14.71 6.07
N TYR A 105 -4.23 14.25 4.87
CA TYR A 105 -4.69 12.90 4.63
C TYR A 105 -3.60 11.86 4.90
N ILE A 106 -2.40 12.10 4.36
CA ILE A 106 -1.26 11.20 4.56
C ILE A 106 -0.88 11.15 6.04
N ARG A 107 -0.88 12.28 6.73
CA ARG A 107 -0.60 12.35 8.17
C ARG A 107 -1.59 11.49 8.95
N LYS A 108 -2.89 11.61 8.64
CA LYS A 108 -3.95 10.87 9.33
C LYS A 108 -3.86 9.37 9.08
N GLN A 109 -3.64 8.95 7.83
CA GLN A 109 -3.67 7.54 7.44
C GLN A 109 -2.33 6.82 7.66
N TYR A 110 -1.22 7.51 7.47
CA TYR A 110 0.11 6.90 7.45
C TYR A 110 1.08 7.48 8.47
N GLY A 111 0.71 8.51 9.20
CA GLY A 111 1.59 9.23 10.12
C GLY A 111 2.16 8.40 11.26
N THR A 112 1.49 7.31 11.65
CA THR A 112 1.96 6.40 12.70
C THR A 112 2.94 5.34 12.17
N SER A 113 3.08 5.20 10.86
CA SER A 113 3.99 4.22 10.26
C SER A 113 5.44 4.68 10.40
N ARG A 114 6.30 3.76 10.82
CA ARG A 114 7.75 3.99 10.86
C ARG A 114 8.41 3.87 9.49
N GLU A 115 7.67 3.43 8.49
CA GLU A 115 8.19 3.21 7.14
C GLU A 115 8.02 4.41 6.21
N VAL A 116 7.40 5.49 6.67
CA VAL A 116 7.30 6.74 5.89
C VAL A 116 8.70 7.29 5.65
N ARG A 117 8.98 7.63 4.41
CA ARG A 117 10.26 8.22 3.98
C ARG A 117 9.99 9.55 3.29
N PHE A 118 11.03 10.35 3.12
CA PHE A 118 10.91 11.68 2.54
C PHE A 118 11.92 11.86 1.41
N ILE A 119 11.47 12.48 0.34
CA ILE A 119 12.32 12.92 -0.78
C ILE A 119 12.10 14.40 -0.95
N GLY A 120 13.18 15.20 -0.84
CA GLY A 120 13.08 16.64 -0.98
C GLY A 120 12.08 17.29 -0.04
N GLY A 121 11.89 16.74 1.15
CA GLY A 121 10.91 17.21 2.12
C GLY A 121 9.48 16.69 1.89
N HIS A 122 9.25 15.93 0.83
CA HIS A 122 7.93 15.36 0.53
C HIS A 122 7.81 13.93 1.03
N ALA A 123 6.75 13.64 1.79
CA ALA A 123 6.50 12.31 2.33
C ALA A 123 6.15 11.31 1.22
N ILE A 124 6.69 10.10 1.33
CA ILE A 124 6.37 8.96 0.46
C ILE A 124 5.53 7.98 1.25
N VAL A 125 4.36 7.61 0.70
CA VAL A 125 3.47 6.62 1.30
C VAL A 125 4.15 5.25 1.30
N PRO A 126 4.19 4.55 2.46
CA PRO A 126 4.75 3.21 2.52
C PRO A 126 3.81 2.17 1.90
N ILE A 127 4.34 1.36 0.98
CA ILE A 127 3.53 0.35 0.25
C ILE A 127 2.98 -0.71 1.20
N ALA A 128 3.77 -1.16 2.16
CA ALA A 128 3.38 -2.23 3.06
C ALA A 128 2.32 -1.82 4.09
N TYR A 129 2.12 -0.54 4.30
CA TYR A 129 1.20 -0.04 5.33
C TYR A 129 -0.21 0.10 4.77
N VAL A 130 -0.90 -1.02 4.65
CA VAL A 130 -2.31 -1.07 4.26
C VAL A 130 -3.14 -1.53 5.46
N GLN A 131 -4.24 -0.81 5.74
CA GLN A 131 -5.15 -1.18 6.81
C GLN A 131 -6.27 -2.04 6.23
N HIS A 132 -6.29 -3.32 6.64
CA HIS A 132 -7.38 -4.22 6.26
C HIS A 132 -8.70 -3.73 6.84
N ARG A 133 -9.75 -3.68 6.01
CA ARG A 133 -11.10 -3.31 6.43
C ARG A 133 -12.05 -4.47 6.15
N VAL A 134 -12.92 -4.73 7.12
CA VAL A 134 -13.99 -5.70 6.95
C VAL A 134 -15.01 -5.14 5.95
N PRO A 135 -15.49 -5.95 4.97
CA PRO A 135 -16.55 -5.51 4.05
C PRO A 135 -17.77 -4.97 4.79
N MET A 136 -18.38 -3.93 4.26
CA MET A 136 -19.47 -3.21 4.92
C MET A 136 -20.68 -4.08 5.21
N ASP A 137 -20.97 -5.05 4.34
CA ASP A 137 -22.07 -5.99 4.51
C ASP A 137 -21.92 -6.91 5.73
N LYS A 138 -20.71 -7.05 6.25
CA LYS A 138 -20.38 -7.85 7.44
C LYS A 138 -20.27 -7.04 8.72
N LYS A 139 -20.41 -5.74 8.67
CA LYS A 139 -20.34 -4.90 9.85
C LYS A 139 -21.69 -4.88 10.56
N ARG A 140 -21.69 -5.24 11.86
CA ARG A 140 -22.91 -5.25 12.68
C ARG A 140 -23.53 -3.86 12.86
N SER A 141 -22.73 -2.82 12.80
CA SER A 141 -23.19 -1.44 12.96
C SER A 141 -23.88 -0.88 11.72
N ILE A 142 -23.84 -1.59 10.59
CA ILE A 142 -24.44 -1.14 9.35
C ILE A 142 -25.68 -1.96 9.05
N ASN A 143 -26.83 -1.29 8.98
CA ASN A 143 -28.11 -1.85 8.62
C ASN A 143 -28.41 -1.52 7.15
N LYS A 144 -28.94 -2.51 6.39
CA LYS A 144 -29.37 -2.32 5.01
C LYS A 144 -30.32 -1.14 4.79
N TYR A 145 -31.15 -0.87 5.78
CA TYR A 145 -32.21 0.14 5.70
C TYR A 145 -31.80 1.47 6.31
N THR A 146 -30.57 1.59 6.79
CA THR A 146 -30.04 2.86 7.29
C THR A 146 -29.52 3.68 6.11
N PRO A 147 -30.04 4.90 5.90
CA PRO A 147 -29.56 5.75 4.84
C PRO A 147 -28.11 6.16 5.02
#